data_d3114225c22360f47f414802232c6f1d
#
_entry.id   d3114225c22360f47f414802232c6f1d
#
_cell.length_a   1.000
_cell.length_b   1.000
_cell.length_c   1.000
_cell.angle_alpha   90.00
_cell.angle_beta   90.00
_cell.angle_gamma   90.00
#
_symmetry.space_group_name_H-M   'P 1'
#
loop_
_entity.id
_entity.type
_entity.pdbx_description
1 polymer ?
#
loop_
_entity_poly.entity_id
_entity_poly.type
_entity_poly.pdbx_seq_one_letter_code
_entity_poly.pdbx_strand_id
1 'polypeptide(L)'
;GTGQGKSTITREIATHLLNKGERVGFLDLEASNRQTALGLMSTAVGKPLHIGEHSEQELKEHFSNTIANWNLYMFDGFGSYDPDVVYNRIEYLASGLECRLIFLDHLSILLSGLDGDERRMIDQTMTRLRSLVERTGITLFLVSHLRRSNNDRKSHEEGGRVSLSQLRGSHSISQISDAVVGLERDQQSTEGGGDTTLRVLKNRYSGETGIACTLQYDLSNCRFSENETSTPSFLRGTSETTDF
;
A
#
# COMPACT_ATOMS: atom_id res chain seq x y z
N GLY A 1 -9.23 6.24 6.96
CA GLY A 1 -10.06 5.31 7.73
C GLY A 1 -9.60 3.88 7.61
N THR A 2 -9.90 3.08 8.60
CA THR A 2 -9.76 1.60 8.53
C THR A 2 -10.74 1.06 7.49
N GLY A 3 -10.39 -0.04 6.79
CA GLY A 3 -11.32 -0.71 5.87
C GLY A 3 -11.43 -0.10 4.45
N GLN A 4 -10.62 0.89 4.09
CA GLN A 4 -10.66 1.51 2.74
C GLN A 4 -9.87 0.73 1.67
N GLY A 5 -9.37 -0.45 1.99
CA GLY A 5 -8.66 -1.29 1.01
C GLY A 5 -7.17 -0.96 0.83
N LYS A 6 -6.54 -0.16 1.72
CA LYS A 6 -5.11 0.18 1.62
C LYS A 6 -4.23 -1.08 1.59
N SER A 7 -4.36 -1.94 2.60
CA SER A 7 -3.58 -3.18 2.67
C SER A 7 -3.95 -4.15 1.54
N THR A 8 -5.17 -4.10 1.01
CA THR A 8 -5.58 -4.91 -0.15
C THR A 8 -4.88 -4.44 -1.42
N ILE A 9 -4.83 -3.12 -1.68
CA ILE A 9 -4.10 -2.55 -2.82
C ILE A 9 -2.60 -2.82 -2.72
N THR A 10 -2.01 -2.69 -1.52
CA THR A 10 -0.57 -3.01 -1.35
C THR A 10 -0.29 -4.48 -1.63
N ARG A 11 -1.19 -5.40 -1.24
CA ARG A 11 -1.08 -6.83 -1.57
C ARG A 11 -1.22 -7.10 -3.06
N GLU A 12 -2.15 -6.44 -3.76
CA GLU A 12 -2.28 -6.56 -5.22
C GLU A 12 -0.99 -6.15 -5.93
N ILE A 13 -0.45 -4.97 -5.59
CA ILE A 13 0.78 -4.47 -6.17
C ILE A 13 1.95 -5.42 -5.84
N ALA A 14 2.10 -5.83 -4.58
CA ALA A 14 3.17 -6.72 -4.15
C ALA A 14 3.08 -8.08 -4.86
N THR A 15 1.89 -8.68 -4.94
CA THR A 15 1.67 -9.96 -5.63
C THR A 15 2.00 -9.86 -7.12
N HIS A 16 1.61 -8.75 -7.78
CA HIS A 16 1.95 -8.52 -9.18
C HIS A 16 3.47 -8.44 -9.40
N LEU A 17 4.19 -7.73 -8.52
CA LEU A 17 5.64 -7.59 -8.60
C LEU A 17 6.36 -8.91 -8.30
N LEU A 18 5.90 -9.66 -7.28
CA LEU A 18 6.44 -10.98 -6.93
C LEU A 18 6.26 -11.99 -8.07
N ASN A 19 5.10 -11.99 -8.74
CA ASN A 19 4.85 -12.84 -9.92
C ASN A 19 5.72 -12.47 -11.11
N LYS A 20 6.27 -11.26 -11.18
CA LYS A 20 7.29 -10.84 -12.15
C LYS A 20 8.71 -11.23 -11.76
N GLY A 21 8.90 -11.88 -10.60
CA GLY A 21 10.20 -12.30 -10.09
C GLY A 21 10.97 -11.20 -9.34
N GLU A 22 10.32 -10.07 -9.06
CA GLU A 22 10.95 -8.96 -8.32
C GLU A 22 11.24 -9.37 -6.85
N ARG A 23 12.29 -8.78 -6.28
CA ARG A 23 12.60 -8.91 -4.85
C ARG A 23 11.85 -7.87 -4.05
N VAL A 24 10.94 -8.32 -3.21
CA VAL A 24 10.04 -7.47 -2.44
C VAL A 24 10.30 -7.64 -0.94
N GLY A 25 10.56 -6.51 -0.27
CA GLY A 25 10.55 -6.41 1.19
C GLY A 25 9.18 -5.98 1.70
N PHE A 26 8.68 -6.62 2.75
CA PHE A 26 7.38 -6.28 3.33
C PHE A 26 7.50 -6.12 4.86
N LEU A 27 7.24 -4.91 5.35
CA LEU A 27 7.19 -4.57 6.77
C LEU A 27 5.75 -4.21 7.12
N ASP A 28 5.00 -5.20 7.56
CA ASP A 28 3.63 -5.01 8.06
C ASP A 28 3.70 -4.89 9.59
N LEU A 29 3.53 -3.69 10.10
CA LEU A 29 3.56 -3.41 11.53
C LEU A 29 2.18 -3.57 12.19
N GLU A 30 1.11 -3.67 11.36
CA GLU A 30 -0.28 -3.81 11.81
C GLU A 30 -0.72 -5.28 11.86
N ALA A 31 -0.14 -6.15 11.03
CA ALA A 31 -0.50 -7.55 10.93
C ALA A 31 0.70 -8.48 11.17
N SER A 32 0.43 -9.68 11.65
CA SER A 32 1.46 -10.72 11.77
C SER A 32 1.91 -11.20 10.39
N ASN A 33 3.14 -11.72 10.27
CA ASN A 33 3.64 -12.32 9.04
C ASN A 33 2.71 -13.40 8.49
N ARG A 34 2.04 -14.17 9.36
CA ARG A 34 1.06 -15.17 8.96
C ARG A 34 -0.14 -14.53 8.27
N GLN A 35 -0.68 -13.43 8.82
CA GLN A 35 -1.83 -12.73 8.22
C GLN A 35 -1.46 -12.08 6.89
N THR A 36 -0.28 -11.47 6.82
CA THR A 36 0.23 -10.87 5.58
C THR A 36 0.46 -11.94 4.52
N ALA A 37 1.09 -13.07 4.86
CA ALA A 37 1.29 -14.19 3.94
C ALA A 37 -0.04 -14.77 3.42
N LEU A 38 -1.02 -15.02 4.31
CA LEU A 38 -2.35 -15.48 3.91
C LEU A 38 -3.05 -14.48 2.99
N GLY A 39 -2.90 -13.17 3.24
CA GLY A 39 -3.44 -12.14 2.37
C GLY A 39 -2.80 -12.13 0.98
N LEU A 40 -1.48 -12.23 0.88
CA LEU A 40 -0.75 -12.32 -0.39
C LEU A 40 -1.11 -13.61 -1.14
N MET A 41 -1.17 -14.76 -0.45
CA MET A 41 -1.62 -16.02 -1.04
C MET A 41 -3.04 -15.91 -1.56
N SER A 42 -3.97 -15.32 -0.80
CA SER A 42 -5.36 -15.11 -1.21
C SER A 42 -5.45 -14.35 -2.53
N THR A 43 -4.70 -13.25 -2.63
CA THR A 43 -4.63 -12.44 -3.86
C THR A 43 -4.05 -13.23 -5.02
N ALA A 44 -3.00 -14.04 -4.79
CA ALA A 44 -2.33 -14.81 -5.84
C ALA A 44 -3.20 -15.94 -6.41
N VAL A 45 -3.90 -16.66 -5.53
CA VAL A 45 -4.68 -17.84 -5.95
C VAL A 45 -6.14 -17.51 -6.24
N GLY A 46 -6.59 -16.29 -5.97
CA GLY A 46 -7.99 -15.89 -6.15
C GLY A 46 -8.95 -16.62 -5.21
N LYS A 47 -8.54 -16.84 -3.93
CA LYS A 47 -9.33 -17.52 -2.93
C LYS A 47 -9.13 -16.88 -1.55
N PRO A 48 -10.19 -16.65 -0.73
CA PRO A 48 -10.08 -15.96 0.56
C PRO A 48 -9.46 -16.84 1.67
N LEU A 49 -8.17 -17.20 1.54
CA LEU A 49 -7.44 -18.04 2.50
C LEU A 49 -7.23 -17.38 3.88
N HIS A 50 -7.41 -16.08 3.97
CA HIS A 50 -7.31 -15.32 5.23
C HIS A 50 -8.64 -15.23 5.99
N ILE A 51 -9.72 -15.80 5.46
CA ILE A 51 -11.07 -15.82 6.04
C ILE A 51 -11.55 -17.27 6.10
N GLY A 52 -12.20 -17.64 7.22
CA GLY A 52 -12.74 -18.99 7.40
C GLY A 52 -11.70 -20.03 7.83
N GLU A 53 -12.11 -21.29 7.81
CA GLU A 53 -11.27 -22.43 8.16
C GLU A 53 -10.73 -23.11 6.89
N HIS A 54 -9.44 -23.38 6.88
CA HIS A 54 -8.74 -24.06 5.79
C HIS A 54 -7.90 -25.18 6.38
N SER A 55 -7.84 -26.32 5.70
CA SER A 55 -6.98 -27.42 6.15
C SER A 55 -5.50 -27.05 6.03
N GLU A 56 -4.68 -27.61 6.93
CA GLU A 56 -3.24 -27.40 6.88
C GLU A 56 -2.63 -27.85 5.55
N GLN A 57 -3.14 -28.92 4.98
CA GLN A 57 -2.69 -29.45 3.69
C GLN A 57 -2.99 -28.48 2.55
N GLU A 58 -4.18 -27.89 2.52
CA GLU A 58 -4.57 -26.87 1.54
C GLU A 58 -3.67 -25.64 1.63
N LEU A 59 -3.43 -25.14 2.84
CA LEU A 59 -2.55 -23.98 3.06
C LEU A 59 -1.11 -24.28 2.65
N LYS A 60 -0.59 -25.49 2.91
CA LYS A 60 0.75 -25.91 2.48
C LYS A 60 0.88 -25.98 0.98
N GLU A 61 -0.14 -26.48 0.28
CA GLU A 61 -0.16 -26.54 -1.18
C GLU A 61 -0.12 -25.14 -1.79
N HIS A 62 -0.98 -24.23 -1.34
CA HIS A 62 -0.98 -22.85 -1.81
C HIS A 62 0.33 -22.14 -1.48
N PHE A 63 0.89 -22.35 -0.29
CA PHE A 63 2.19 -21.79 0.10
C PHE A 63 3.31 -22.27 -0.84
N SER A 64 3.36 -23.55 -1.14
CA SER A 64 4.36 -24.14 -2.04
C SER A 64 4.27 -23.61 -3.46
N ASN A 65 3.04 -23.31 -3.92
CA ASN A 65 2.81 -22.79 -5.27
C ASN A 65 2.97 -21.25 -5.38
N THR A 66 3.09 -20.53 -4.27
CA THR A 66 3.19 -19.06 -4.23
C THR A 66 4.41 -18.59 -3.43
N ILE A 67 4.25 -18.38 -2.14
CA ILE A 67 5.24 -17.74 -1.24
C ILE A 67 6.61 -18.44 -1.30
N ALA A 68 6.62 -19.77 -1.34
CA ALA A 68 7.86 -20.54 -1.38
C ALA A 68 8.71 -20.28 -2.64
N ASN A 69 8.08 -19.80 -3.72
CA ASN A 69 8.73 -19.53 -5.01
C ASN A 69 9.02 -18.03 -5.21
N TRP A 70 8.54 -17.17 -4.33
CA TRP A 70 8.70 -15.73 -4.45
C TRP A 70 9.97 -15.22 -3.76
N ASN A 71 10.56 -14.20 -4.30
CA ASN A 71 11.61 -13.43 -3.63
C ASN A 71 10.99 -12.44 -2.63
N LEU A 72 10.24 -12.97 -1.67
CA LEU A 72 9.53 -12.21 -0.63
C LEU A 72 10.31 -12.28 0.69
N TYR A 73 10.59 -11.13 1.25
CA TYR A 73 11.27 -10.98 2.54
C TYR A 73 10.38 -10.20 3.48
N MET A 74 9.88 -10.85 4.52
CA MET A 74 9.00 -10.22 5.51
C MET A 74 9.76 -9.91 6.79
N PHE A 75 9.53 -8.71 7.34
CA PHE A 75 10.01 -8.38 8.67
C PHE A 75 9.08 -9.00 9.72
N ASP A 76 9.66 -9.83 10.61
CA ASP A 76 8.91 -10.40 11.73
C ASP A 76 8.86 -9.40 12.88
N GLY A 77 7.92 -8.48 12.79
CA GLY A 77 7.71 -7.42 13.75
C GLY A 77 6.26 -6.97 13.76
N PHE A 78 5.62 -7.05 14.91
CA PHE A 78 4.24 -6.63 15.12
C PHE A 78 4.17 -5.58 16.22
N GLY A 79 3.48 -4.47 15.96
CA GLY A 79 3.26 -3.39 16.91
C GLY A 79 4.31 -2.27 16.84
N SER A 80 4.47 -1.58 17.98
CA SER A 80 5.37 -0.43 18.08
C SER A 80 6.81 -0.86 18.22
N TYR A 81 7.68 -0.33 17.38
CA TYR A 81 9.13 -0.52 17.42
C TYR A 81 9.84 0.82 17.53
N ASP A 82 11.08 0.78 18.06
CA ASP A 82 12.01 1.88 17.86
C ASP A 82 12.18 2.11 16.36
N PRO A 83 11.93 3.32 15.84
CA PRO A 83 12.07 3.63 14.42
C PRO A 83 13.44 3.24 13.84
N ASP A 84 14.50 3.29 14.64
CA ASP A 84 15.84 2.90 14.20
C ASP A 84 15.91 1.41 13.82
N VAL A 85 15.17 0.55 14.51
CA VAL A 85 15.07 -0.87 14.14
C VAL A 85 14.46 -1.01 12.75
N VAL A 86 13.39 -0.27 12.46
CA VAL A 86 12.69 -0.33 11.17
C VAL A 86 13.58 0.24 10.06
N TYR A 87 14.27 1.37 10.28
CA TYR A 87 15.20 1.93 9.29
C TYR A 87 16.35 0.96 8.97
N ASN A 88 16.94 0.34 9.98
CA ASN A 88 18.02 -0.63 9.80
C ASN A 88 17.52 -1.88 9.04
N ARG A 89 16.27 -2.30 9.24
CA ARG A 89 15.67 -3.40 8.49
C ARG A 89 15.43 -3.05 7.03
N ILE A 90 14.93 -1.86 6.76
CA ILE A 90 14.78 -1.37 5.37
C ILE A 90 16.15 -1.31 4.68
N GLU A 91 17.17 -0.81 5.35
CA GLU A 91 18.53 -0.76 4.80
C GLU A 91 19.12 -2.15 4.55
N TYR A 92 18.89 -3.10 5.47
CA TYR A 92 19.30 -4.49 5.28
C TYR A 92 18.56 -5.17 4.11
N LEU A 93 17.24 -4.96 3.99
CA LEU A 93 16.47 -5.46 2.86
C LEU A 93 16.99 -4.90 1.53
N ALA A 94 17.30 -3.60 1.50
CA ALA A 94 17.79 -2.92 0.31
C ALA A 94 19.21 -3.37 -0.07
N SER A 95 20.15 -3.33 0.87
CA SER A 95 21.58 -3.50 0.59
C SER A 95 22.06 -4.94 0.77
N GLY A 96 21.48 -5.68 1.72
CA GLY A 96 21.86 -7.07 2.02
C GLY A 96 21.10 -8.10 1.20
N LEU A 97 19.81 -7.86 0.95
CA LEU A 97 18.92 -8.76 0.21
C LEU A 97 18.55 -8.24 -1.19
N GLU A 98 19.09 -7.08 -1.57
CA GLU A 98 18.86 -6.45 -2.88
C GLU A 98 17.38 -6.24 -3.23
N CYS A 99 16.52 -6.02 -2.22
CA CYS A 99 15.14 -5.66 -2.44
C CYS A 99 15.06 -4.23 -2.97
N ARG A 100 14.57 -4.06 -4.18
CA ARG A 100 14.35 -2.73 -4.77
C ARG A 100 12.98 -2.15 -4.48
N LEU A 101 12.04 -2.98 -4.05
CA LEU A 101 10.64 -2.66 -3.80
C LEU A 101 10.34 -3.02 -2.36
N ILE A 102 10.02 -2.02 -1.54
CA ILE A 102 9.77 -2.23 -0.11
C ILE A 102 8.43 -1.60 0.27
N PHE A 103 7.61 -2.38 0.97
CA PHE A 103 6.31 -1.94 1.51
C PHE A 103 6.43 -1.75 3.01
N LEU A 104 5.94 -0.61 3.51
CA LEU A 104 5.85 -0.29 4.94
C LEU A 104 4.40 0.06 5.30
N ASP A 105 3.71 -0.82 6.00
CA ASP A 105 2.32 -0.66 6.46
C ASP A 105 2.29 -0.64 8.00
N HIS A 106 2.03 0.46 8.70
CA HIS A 106 1.81 1.83 8.23
C HIS A 106 2.58 2.83 9.12
N LEU A 107 2.79 4.03 8.61
CA LEU A 107 3.55 5.12 9.24
C LEU A 107 3.13 5.41 10.69
N SER A 108 1.83 5.41 11.03
CA SER A 108 1.37 5.77 12.37
C SER A 108 1.81 4.79 13.46
N ILE A 109 2.03 3.51 13.14
CA ILE A 109 2.54 2.54 14.10
C ILE A 109 4.03 2.81 14.36
N LEU A 110 4.79 3.13 13.32
CA LEU A 110 6.19 3.51 13.45
C LEU A 110 6.39 4.72 14.41
N LEU A 111 5.39 5.61 14.47
CA LEU A 111 5.43 6.79 15.33
C LEU A 111 4.87 6.55 16.74
N SER A 112 4.09 5.50 16.94
CA SER A 112 3.37 5.27 18.22
C SER A 112 4.27 4.96 19.41
N GLY A 113 5.52 4.60 19.18
CA GLY A 113 6.54 4.36 20.22
C GLY A 113 7.37 5.58 20.56
N LEU A 114 7.13 6.74 19.96
CA LEU A 114 7.87 7.97 20.21
C LEU A 114 7.08 8.92 21.08
N ASP A 115 7.76 9.55 22.04
CA ASP A 115 7.21 10.63 22.86
C ASP A 115 7.47 11.98 22.19
N GLY A 116 6.45 12.85 22.16
CA GLY A 116 6.60 14.22 21.70
C GLY A 116 5.53 14.72 20.72
N ASP A 117 5.83 15.81 20.01
CA ASP A 117 4.96 16.41 19.01
C ASP A 117 4.87 15.51 17.77
N GLU A 118 3.68 14.96 17.50
CA GLU A 118 3.40 14.06 16.37
C GLU A 118 3.87 14.67 15.04
N ARG A 119 3.67 15.96 14.83
CA ARG A 119 4.06 16.63 13.58
C ARG A 119 5.57 16.60 13.38
N ARG A 120 6.33 16.93 14.43
CA ARG A 120 7.79 16.91 14.40
C ARG A 120 8.33 15.50 14.14
N MET A 121 7.72 14.50 14.77
CA MET A 121 8.08 13.10 14.60
C MET A 121 7.85 12.65 13.15
N ILE A 122 6.71 13.02 12.54
CA ILE A 122 6.43 12.73 11.13
C ILE A 122 7.47 13.40 10.23
N ASP A 123 7.80 14.67 10.46
CA ASP A 123 8.77 15.41 9.67
C ASP A 123 10.16 14.74 9.70
N GLN A 124 10.61 14.35 10.90
CA GLN A 124 11.88 13.65 11.08
C GLN A 124 11.89 12.27 10.40
N THR A 125 10.81 11.50 10.60
CA THR A 125 10.65 10.17 10.02
C THR A 125 10.64 10.22 8.49
N MET A 126 9.85 11.12 7.91
CA MET A 126 9.78 11.28 6.45
C MET A 126 11.13 11.72 5.86
N THR A 127 11.83 12.65 6.52
CA THR A 127 13.18 13.09 6.11
C THR A 127 14.16 11.92 6.13
N ARG A 128 14.12 11.10 7.16
CA ARG A 128 15.01 9.94 7.32
C ARG A 128 14.71 8.85 6.30
N LEU A 129 13.42 8.53 6.06
CA LEU A 129 13.01 7.60 5.02
C LEU A 129 13.43 8.10 3.63
N ARG A 130 13.30 9.40 3.34
CA ARG A 130 13.78 9.98 2.09
C ARG A 130 15.28 9.81 1.90
N SER A 131 16.07 10.13 2.93
CA SER A 131 17.52 9.95 2.90
C SER A 131 17.92 8.48 2.65
N LEU A 132 17.16 7.54 3.22
CA LEU A 132 17.37 6.12 3.01
C LEU A 132 17.05 5.71 1.57
N VAL A 133 15.91 6.15 1.03
CA VAL A 133 15.52 5.90 -0.37
C VAL A 133 16.59 6.44 -1.34
N GLU A 134 17.06 7.68 -1.15
CA GLU A 134 18.09 8.28 -2.00
C GLU A 134 19.42 7.49 -1.96
N ARG A 135 19.81 7.04 -0.76
CA ARG A 135 21.07 6.32 -0.56
C ARG A 135 21.03 4.90 -1.14
N THR A 136 19.87 4.24 -1.05
CA THR A 136 19.74 2.82 -1.43
C THR A 136 19.16 2.63 -2.83
N GLY A 137 18.51 3.65 -3.40
CA GLY A 137 17.88 3.57 -4.72
C GLY A 137 16.61 2.70 -4.76
N ILE A 138 15.97 2.45 -3.61
CA ILE A 138 14.73 1.66 -3.52
C ILE A 138 13.50 2.48 -3.88
N THR A 139 12.42 1.79 -4.25
CA THR A 139 11.07 2.33 -4.23
C THR A 139 10.39 1.92 -2.93
N LEU A 140 10.04 2.90 -2.09
CA LEU A 140 9.35 2.69 -0.84
C LEU A 140 7.85 3.00 -0.99
N PHE A 141 7.01 1.97 -0.82
CA PHE A 141 5.56 2.11 -0.70
C PHE A 141 5.19 2.31 0.76
N LEU A 142 4.81 3.53 1.11
CA LEU A 142 4.46 3.90 2.48
C LEU A 142 2.95 4.07 2.64
N VAL A 143 2.34 3.28 3.51
CA VAL A 143 0.93 3.43 3.86
C VAL A 143 0.77 4.47 4.96
N SER A 144 -0.16 5.40 4.77
CA SER A 144 -0.49 6.42 5.76
C SER A 144 -2.01 6.55 5.95
N HIS A 145 -2.41 6.86 7.18
CA HIS A 145 -3.80 7.15 7.51
C HIS A 145 -4.14 8.62 7.27
N LEU A 146 -5.40 8.88 6.94
CA LEU A 146 -5.94 10.22 6.84
C LEU A 146 -6.38 10.73 8.22
N ARG A 147 -6.33 12.05 8.42
CA ARG A 147 -7.00 12.71 9.54
C ARG A 147 -8.51 12.51 9.42
N ARG A 148 -9.18 12.33 10.55
CA ARG A 148 -10.63 12.51 10.60
C ARG A 148 -10.91 14.00 10.39
N SER A 149 -11.65 14.33 9.34
CA SER A 149 -12.09 15.71 9.09
C SER A 149 -13.42 15.95 9.81
N ASN A 150 -13.46 16.99 10.62
CA ASN A 150 -14.70 17.40 11.31
C ASN A 150 -15.58 18.32 10.42
N ASN A 151 -15.10 18.73 9.24
CA ASN A 151 -15.74 19.75 8.39
C ASN A 151 -16.14 19.26 6.99
N ASP A 152 -15.86 18.00 6.61
CA ASP A 152 -16.25 17.51 5.29
C ASP A 152 -17.71 17.07 5.28
N ARG A 153 -18.44 17.45 4.22
CA ARG A 153 -19.86 17.11 4.02
C ARG A 153 -20.11 15.60 3.95
N LYS A 154 -19.07 14.80 3.62
CA LYS A 154 -19.07 13.34 3.64
C LYS A 154 -17.82 12.87 4.35
N SER A 155 -17.97 11.89 5.24
CA SER A 155 -16.82 11.22 5.88
C SER A 155 -16.04 10.38 4.85
N HIS A 156 -14.81 10.04 5.17
CA HIS A 156 -14.04 9.11 4.33
C HIS A 156 -14.70 7.73 4.22
N GLU A 157 -15.50 7.36 5.22
CA GLU A 157 -16.25 6.09 5.27
C GLU A 157 -17.48 6.10 4.35
N GLU A 158 -17.95 7.29 3.96
CA GLU A 158 -19.03 7.54 3.00
C GLU A 158 -18.51 7.88 1.60
N GLY A 159 -17.26 7.56 1.27
CA GLY A 159 -16.67 7.85 -0.02
C GLY A 159 -16.29 9.31 -0.24
N GLY A 160 -16.06 10.07 0.84
CA GLY A 160 -15.62 11.47 0.74
C GLY A 160 -14.30 11.60 -0.01
N ARG A 161 -14.20 12.63 -0.87
CA ARG A 161 -13.00 12.91 -1.67
C ARG A 161 -11.78 13.13 -0.78
N VAL A 162 -10.69 12.49 -1.14
CA VAL A 162 -9.40 12.61 -0.44
C VAL A 162 -8.58 13.76 -1.01
N SER A 163 -7.88 14.50 -0.12
CA SER A 163 -6.97 15.58 -0.49
C SER A 163 -5.65 15.50 0.29
N LEU A 164 -4.59 16.17 -0.22
CA LEU A 164 -3.28 16.23 0.46
C LEU A 164 -3.35 16.87 1.85
N SER A 165 -4.29 17.80 2.07
CA SER A 165 -4.47 18.47 3.38
C SER A 165 -5.00 17.55 4.47
N GLN A 166 -5.56 16.41 4.09
CA GLN A 166 -6.09 15.41 5.02
C GLN A 166 -5.05 14.35 5.43
N LEU A 167 -3.83 14.40 4.88
CA LEU A 167 -2.75 13.54 5.35
C LEU A 167 -2.44 13.87 6.82
N ARG A 168 -2.38 12.81 7.64
CA ARG A 168 -2.24 12.94 9.09
C ARG A 168 -0.92 13.61 9.45
N GLY A 169 -1.02 14.65 10.27
CA GLY A 169 0.08 15.23 11.04
C GLY A 169 0.90 16.29 10.33
N SER A 170 1.35 16.12 9.10
CA SER A 170 2.31 17.06 8.51
C SER A 170 2.23 17.19 7.00
N HIS A 171 2.58 18.41 6.52
CA HIS A 171 2.81 18.67 5.10
C HIS A 171 4.02 17.89 4.53
N SER A 172 4.93 17.42 5.39
CA SER A 172 6.14 16.71 4.96
C SER A 172 5.83 15.43 4.18
N ILE A 173 4.76 14.68 4.54
CA ILE A 173 4.35 13.51 3.78
C ILE A 173 4.09 13.90 2.31
N SER A 174 3.31 14.96 2.08
CA SER A 174 3.01 15.42 0.73
C SER A 174 4.20 16.09 0.04
N GLN A 175 5.09 16.75 0.77
CA GLN A 175 6.26 17.45 0.20
C GLN A 175 7.36 16.47 -0.21
N ILE A 176 7.65 15.50 0.65
CA ILE A 176 8.78 14.57 0.50
C ILE A 176 8.46 13.44 -0.48
N SER A 177 7.23 12.92 -0.48
CA SER A 177 6.83 11.84 -1.40
C SER A 177 6.92 12.27 -2.86
N ASP A 178 7.35 11.36 -3.74
CA ASP A 178 7.37 11.60 -5.19
C ASP A 178 5.97 11.46 -5.80
N ALA A 179 5.20 10.50 -5.32
CA ALA A 179 3.80 10.31 -5.68
C ALA A 179 2.95 10.10 -4.43
N VAL A 180 1.70 10.55 -4.48
CA VAL A 180 0.69 10.32 -3.43
C VAL A 180 -0.58 9.84 -4.10
N VAL A 181 -1.03 8.65 -3.71
CA VAL A 181 -2.27 8.04 -4.19
C VAL A 181 -3.26 7.95 -3.03
N GLY A 182 -4.44 8.50 -3.22
CA GLY A 182 -5.56 8.40 -2.29
C GLY A 182 -6.53 7.30 -2.71
N LEU A 183 -7.10 6.61 -1.72
CA LEU A 183 -8.17 5.64 -1.91
C LEU A 183 -9.47 6.21 -1.34
N GLU A 184 -10.49 6.26 -2.18
CA GLU A 184 -11.84 6.74 -1.86
C GLU A 184 -12.82 5.58 -2.02
N ARG A 185 -13.51 5.17 -0.94
CA ARG A 185 -14.48 4.07 -0.97
C ARG A 185 -15.67 4.41 -0.09
N ASP A 186 -16.87 4.22 -0.60
CA ASP A 186 -18.09 4.23 0.19
C ASP A 186 -18.30 2.84 0.81
N GLN A 187 -18.02 2.74 2.12
CA GLN A 187 -18.17 1.50 2.89
C GLN A 187 -19.63 1.22 3.26
N GLN A 188 -20.50 2.22 3.15
CA GLN A 188 -21.91 2.16 3.50
C GLN A 188 -22.81 1.84 2.29
N SER A 189 -22.22 1.72 1.10
CA SER A 189 -22.95 1.36 -0.11
C SER A 189 -23.64 0.02 0.03
N THR A 190 -24.95 0.00 -0.24
CA THR A 190 -25.81 -1.20 -0.15
C THR A 190 -25.59 -2.18 -1.31
N GLU A 191 -24.89 -1.76 -2.37
CA GLU A 191 -24.61 -2.58 -3.54
C GLU A 191 -23.20 -3.20 -3.47
N GLY A 192 -23.01 -4.21 -2.58
CA GLY A 192 -21.85 -5.09 -2.63
C GLY A 192 -20.49 -4.48 -2.24
N GLY A 193 -20.48 -3.38 -1.44
CA GLY A 193 -19.24 -2.87 -0.83
C GLY A 193 -18.54 -1.73 -1.57
N GLY A 194 -19.22 -1.06 -2.46
CA GLY A 194 -18.81 0.20 -3.13
C GLY A 194 -17.51 0.13 -3.94
N ASP A 195 -17.49 0.83 -5.05
CA ASP A 195 -16.29 1.00 -5.86
C ASP A 195 -15.19 1.76 -5.09
N THR A 196 -13.95 1.38 -5.34
CA THR A 196 -12.78 2.07 -4.78
C THR A 196 -12.15 2.95 -5.87
N THR A 197 -12.22 4.26 -5.71
CA THR A 197 -11.55 5.19 -6.62
C THR A 197 -10.09 5.37 -6.18
N LEU A 198 -9.17 5.09 -7.09
CA LEU A 198 -7.77 5.50 -6.97
C LEU A 198 -7.63 6.92 -7.51
N ARG A 199 -7.11 7.82 -6.66
CA ARG A 199 -6.84 9.21 -7.06
C ARG A 199 -5.38 9.55 -6.88
N VAL A 200 -4.74 9.99 -7.96
CA VAL A 200 -3.41 10.61 -7.89
C VAL A 200 -3.56 12.01 -7.30
N LEU A 201 -3.04 12.21 -6.10
CA LEU A 201 -3.05 13.49 -5.39
C LEU A 201 -1.79 14.31 -5.66
N LYS A 202 -0.70 13.63 -5.97
CA LYS A 202 0.59 14.21 -6.34
C LYS A 202 1.35 13.26 -7.26
N ASN A 203 1.97 13.82 -8.28
CA ASN A 203 2.98 13.16 -9.09
C ASN A 203 4.09 14.19 -9.38
N ARG A 204 5.27 13.98 -8.80
CA ARG A 204 6.41 14.92 -8.95
C ARG A 204 6.96 14.92 -10.38
N TYR A 205 6.86 13.79 -11.07
CA TYR A 205 7.50 13.62 -12.36
C TYR A 205 6.68 14.20 -13.52
N SER A 206 5.37 13.95 -13.55
CA SER A 206 4.50 14.45 -14.62
C SER A 206 3.69 15.68 -14.20
N GLY A 207 3.51 15.92 -12.90
CA GLY A 207 2.59 16.94 -12.38
C GLY A 207 1.11 16.58 -12.50
N GLU A 208 0.78 15.47 -13.16
CA GLU A 208 -0.60 15.06 -13.39
C GLU A 208 -1.25 14.55 -12.10
N THR A 209 -2.50 14.97 -11.91
CA THR A 209 -3.31 14.57 -10.77
C THR A 209 -4.75 14.31 -11.22
N GLY A 210 -5.50 13.54 -10.45
CA GLY A 210 -6.89 13.22 -10.78
C GLY A 210 -7.24 11.77 -10.48
N ILE A 211 -8.39 11.31 -10.98
CA ILE A 211 -8.78 9.91 -10.87
C ILE A 211 -7.89 9.09 -11.80
N ALA A 212 -7.20 8.09 -11.25
CA ALA A 212 -6.42 7.15 -12.03
C ALA A 212 -7.32 6.03 -12.58
N CYS A 213 -8.09 5.39 -11.70
CA CYS A 213 -9.04 4.34 -12.08
C CYS A 213 -10.09 4.16 -10.97
N THR A 214 -11.15 3.43 -11.29
CA THR A 214 -12.13 2.94 -10.34
C THR A 214 -12.08 1.42 -10.32
N LEU A 215 -11.94 0.85 -9.14
CA LEU A 215 -11.74 -0.56 -8.90
C LEU A 215 -12.93 -1.15 -8.15
N GLN A 216 -13.37 -2.30 -8.56
CA GLN A 216 -14.33 -3.13 -7.84
C GLN A 216 -13.60 -4.30 -7.17
N TYR A 217 -13.82 -4.47 -5.87
CA TYR A 217 -13.23 -5.59 -5.13
C TYR A 217 -14.20 -6.76 -5.08
N ASP A 218 -13.76 -7.91 -5.56
CA ASP A 218 -14.51 -9.16 -5.48
C ASP A 218 -14.03 -9.97 -4.27
N LEU A 219 -14.94 -10.11 -3.29
CA LEU A 219 -14.69 -10.86 -2.06
C LEU A 219 -14.50 -12.37 -2.31
N SER A 220 -15.04 -12.91 -3.40
CA SER A 220 -14.98 -14.34 -3.70
C SER A 220 -13.58 -14.76 -4.17
N ASN A 221 -12.88 -13.89 -4.88
CA ASN A 221 -11.55 -14.13 -5.42
C ASN A 221 -10.45 -13.25 -4.81
N CYS A 222 -10.80 -12.32 -3.89
CA CYS A 222 -9.87 -11.41 -3.22
C CYS A 222 -9.07 -10.50 -4.16
N ARG A 223 -9.65 -10.16 -5.33
CA ARG A 223 -9.00 -9.36 -6.38
C ARG A 223 -9.76 -8.08 -6.66
N PHE A 224 -9.00 -7.09 -7.11
CA PHE A 224 -9.59 -5.92 -7.75
C PHE A 224 -9.71 -6.13 -9.26
N SER A 225 -10.81 -5.67 -9.83
CA SER A 225 -11.01 -5.48 -11.27
C SER A 225 -11.23 -4.00 -11.58
N GLU A 226 -10.73 -3.54 -12.71
CA GLU A 226 -10.94 -2.17 -13.16
C GLU A 226 -12.28 -2.06 -13.89
N ASN A 227 -13.06 -1.02 -13.56
CA ASN A 227 -14.25 -0.65 -14.32
C ASN A 227 -13.83 0.08 -15.60
N GLU A 228 -14.06 -0.51 -16.77
CA GLU A 228 -13.61 -0.03 -18.09
C GLU A 228 -14.12 1.40 -18.42
N THR A 229 -15.14 1.88 -17.76
CA THR A 229 -15.75 3.21 -18.01
C THR A 229 -14.94 4.37 -17.46
N SER A 230 -13.87 4.15 -16.69
CA SER A 230 -13.21 5.21 -15.91
C SER A 230 -11.74 5.46 -16.22
N THR A 231 -11.15 4.83 -17.25
CA THR A 231 -9.73 5.06 -17.55
C THR A 231 -9.49 6.48 -18.08
N PRO A 232 -8.79 7.34 -17.33
CA PRO A 232 -8.49 8.70 -17.78
C PRO A 232 -7.66 8.71 -19.05
N SER A 233 -7.86 9.72 -19.89
CA SER A 233 -7.17 9.86 -21.18
C SER A 233 -5.65 9.90 -21.08
N PHE A 234 -5.08 10.35 -19.95
CA PHE A 234 -3.63 10.41 -19.75
C PHE A 234 -2.97 9.04 -19.46
N LEU A 235 -3.76 8.02 -19.09
CA LEU A 235 -3.28 6.65 -18.93
C LEU A 235 -3.43 5.80 -20.19
N ARG A 236 -4.16 6.29 -21.18
CA ARG A 236 -4.20 5.67 -22.52
C ARG A 236 -2.89 6.02 -23.21
N GLY A 237 -1.88 5.16 -23.02
CA GLY A 237 -0.64 5.29 -23.75
C GLY A 237 -0.95 5.41 -25.23
N THR A 238 -0.38 6.39 -25.89
CA THR A 238 -0.35 6.50 -27.34
C THR A 238 0.43 5.30 -27.87
N SER A 239 -0.30 4.24 -28.23
CA SER A 239 0.22 3.21 -29.13
C SER A 239 0.24 3.78 -30.55
N GLU A 240 1.03 4.81 -30.78
CA GLU A 240 1.48 5.16 -32.11
C GLU A 240 2.80 4.43 -32.33
N THR A 241 2.69 3.28 -32.98
CA THR A 241 3.78 2.70 -33.74
C THR A 241 4.27 3.73 -34.75
N THR A 242 5.31 4.45 -34.40
CA THR A 242 6.14 5.11 -35.44
C THR A 242 7.05 4.07 -36.01
N ASP A 243 6.65 3.53 -37.16
CA ASP A 243 7.56 2.93 -38.12
C ASP A 243 8.57 3.98 -38.55
N PHE A 244 9.85 3.77 -38.18
CA PHE A 244 11.04 4.25 -38.87
C PHE A 244 12.13 3.19 -38.81
#